data_d87edf26fbb56aa4eba5a4c354b81f07
#
_entry.id   d87edf26fbb56aa4eba5a4c354b81f07
#
_cell.length_a   1.000
_cell.length_b   1.000
_cell.length_c   1.000
_cell.angle_alpha   90.00
_cell.angle_beta   90.00
_cell.angle_gamma   90.00
#
_symmetry.space_group_name_H-M   'P 1'
#
loop_
_entity.id
_entity.type
_entity.pdbx_description
1 polymer ?
#
loop_
_entity_poly.entity_id
_entity_poly.type
_entity_poly.pdbx_seq_one_letter_code
_entity_poly.pdbx_strand_id
1 'polypeptide(L)'
;MRKIGIGIGLLLIGGFAACQLLLPEGFVIRGPMLQSMLGRGVPTPDAETVQGRFRVAPGYRLELFAQDLPNARVMRFSPGGELIVSQPRDGRLTLVLPDADGDGRSDGQRELIGGLDRPHGFDFHDGFLYVGETGSVARVPYRERGPGTITVEATPERIVQGLPPGGNHWSRTLRFGPDGGLYLHVGSSCNVCEEEDPRRATILRFAPDGSGEEIYAAGLRNSVGFDWQPGTNALYATDNGRDLLGDDYPPCELNRIERGHFYGWPYANGDNDPDPDFGPGNEARVEASTTPAHDFRAHNAPLGIHFLRHPATPPALRGAALVALHGSWNRSRLDGYKVVSLHWDERGEIHEEDFLTGFEVDEDVIGRPADVLQGPDGAIYVSDDYAGVIYRLRPGEASGAPPIPSPAVRPASATLTPDPALASLAPATRQDLEARGAALFAANACGTCHLADQAAPGVVAKPLEALGGKYTVASLTGFFLAPTPPMPVFDLPQEDRRALSVHLLGRFE
;
A
#
# COMPACT_ATOMS: atom_id res chain seq x y z
N MET A 1 20.11 -18.37 38.12
CA MET A 1 19.60 -17.36 37.16
C MET A 1 20.26 -17.48 35.76
N ARG A 2 21.60 -17.67 35.63
CA ARG A 2 22.28 -17.77 34.32
C ARG A 2 21.85 -18.98 33.45
N LYS A 3 21.55 -20.15 34.09
CA LYS A 3 21.12 -21.38 33.38
C LYS A 3 19.64 -21.31 32.88
N ILE A 4 18.77 -20.54 33.55
CA ILE A 4 17.39 -20.34 33.16
C ILE A 4 17.33 -19.41 31.95
N GLY A 5 18.15 -18.37 31.88
CA GLY A 5 18.24 -17.47 30.75
C GLY A 5 18.71 -18.14 29.44
N ILE A 6 19.66 -19.12 29.57
CA ILE A 6 20.14 -19.89 28.40
C ILE A 6 19.04 -20.83 27.89
N GLY A 7 18.26 -21.45 28.77
CA GLY A 7 17.16 -22.35 28.41
C GLY A 7 16.02 -21.61 27.70
N ILE A 8 15.66 -20.40 28.16
CA ILE A 8 14.65 -19.54 27.53
C ILE A 8 15.16 -19.05 26.17
N GLY A 9 16.43 -18.65 26.06
CA GLY A 9 17.02 -18.24 24.79
C GLY A 9 17.02 -19.35 23.73
N LEU A 10 17.34 -20.60 24.13
CA LEU A 10 17.31 -21.75 23.24
C LEU A 10 15.87 -22.16 22.84
N LEU A 11 14.89 -22.00 23.74
CA LEU A 11 13.47 -22.22 23.46
C LEU A 11 12.92 -21.17 22.48
N LEU A 12 13.32 -19.91 22.60
CA LEU A 12 12.93 -18.83 21.70
C LEU A 12 13.58 -19.00 20.31
N ILE A 13 14.86 -19.39 20.26
CA ILE A 13 15.56 -19.67 18.99
C ILE A 13 14.97 -20.94 18.34
N GLY A 14 14.69 -21.99 19.11
CA GLY A 14 14.04 -23.20 18.61
C GLY A 14 12.60 -22.96 18.17
N GLY A 15 11.85 -22.11 18.85
CA GLY A 15 10.51 -21.66 18.45
C GLY A 15 10.54 -20.82 17.18
N PHE A 16 11.49 -19.94 17.03
CA PHE A 16 11.67 -19.12 15.81
C PHE A 16 12.08 -19.98 14.61
N ALA A 17 13.02 -20.93 14.80
CA ALA A 17 13.41 -21.87 13.75
C ALA A 17 12.27 -22.83 13.37
N ALA A 18 11.47 -23.30 14.35
CA ALA A 18 10.28 -24.12 14.08
C ALA A 18 9.18 -23.32 13.36
N CYS A 19 8.98 -22.05 13.71
CA CYS A 19 8.08 -21.16 12.95
C CYS A 19 8.54 -21.00 11.49
N GLN A 20 9.83 -20.81 11.25
CA GLN A 20 10.38 -20.68 9.89
C GLN A 20 10.22 -21.99 9.07
N LEU A 21 10.25 -23.14 9.73
CA LEU A 21 10.07 -24.47 9.10
C LEU A 21 8.59 -24.85 8.91
N LEU A 22 7.66 -24.21 9.62
CA LEU A 22 6.23 -24.49 9.57
C LEU A 22 5.43 -23.45 8.79
N LEU A 23 6.04 -22.32 8.44
CA LEU A 23 5.42 -21.30 7.60
C LEU A 23 5.56 -21.71 6.12
N PRO A 24 4.55 -21.42 5.27
CA PRO A 24 4.68 -21.61 3.83
C PRO A 24 5.96 -20.93 3.30
N GLU A 25 6.65 -21.57 2.35
CA GLU A 25 7.79 -20.96 1.66
C GLU A 25 7.33 -19.63 1.04
N GLY A 26 8.09 -18.57 1.27
CA GLY A 26 7.71 -17.19 0.89
C GLY A 26 7.07 -16.36 2.02
N PHE A 27 6.73 -16.97 3.16
CA PHE A 27 6.26 -16.23 4.33
C PHE A 27 7.47 -15.79 5.18
N VAL A 28 8.03 -14.65 4.83
CA VAL A 28 9.15 -14.07 5.59
C VAL A 28 8.58 -13.01 6.54
N ILE A 29 8.56 -13.31 7.85
CA ILE A 29 8.32 -12.29 8.88
C ILE A 29 9.65 -11.55 9.10
N ARG A 30 9.77 -10.37 8.51
CA ARG A 30 10.96 -9.52 8.68
C ARG A 30 10.82 -8.56 9.85
N GLY A 31 11.94 -7.97 10.27
CA GLY A 31 12.05 -7.12 11.46
C GLY A 31 10.96 -6.04 11.60
N PRO A 32 10.60 -5.27 10.55
CA PRO A 32 9.56 -4.24 10.64
C PRO A 32 8.19 -4.79 11.05
N MET A 33 7.77 -5.93 10.51
CA MET A 33 6.50 -6.54 10.86
C MET A 33 6.50 -7.03 12.31
N LEU A 34 7.54 -7.75 12.73
CA LEU A 34 7.64 -8.25 14.10
C LEU A 34 7.65 -7.09 15.12
N GLN A 35 8.40 -6.03 14.85
CA GLN A 35 8.45 -4.85 15.71
C GLN A 35 7.10 -4.13 15.76
N SER A 36 6.43 -3.98 14.61
CA SER A 36 5.08 -3.41 14.54
C SER A 36 4.06 -4.24 15.31
N MET A 37 4.11 -5.58 15.20
CA MET A 37 3.24 -6.49 15.99
C MET A 37 3.50 -6.37 17.50
N LEU A 38 4.75 -6.13 17.91
CA LEU A 38 5.12 -5.90 19.31
C LEU A 38 4.81 -4.45 19.77
N GLY A 39 4.21 -3.62 18.92
CA GLY A 39 3.92 -2.22 19.22
C GLY A 39 5.17 -1.34 19.32
N ARG A 40 6.31 -1.79 18.81
CA ARG A 40 7.58 -1.07 18.82
C ARG A 40 7.82 -0.43 17.45
N GLY A 41 8.25 0.83 17.46
CA GLY A 41 8.79 1.52 16.29
C GLY A 41 10.32 1.39 16.21
N VAL A 42 10.91 2.16 15.34
CA VAL A 42 12.36 2.40 15.27
C VAL A 42 12.71 3.71 15.98
N PRO A 43 13.97 3.90 16.37
CA PRO A 43 14.41 5.19 16.88
C PRO A 43 14.19 6.31 15.85
N THR A 44 13.87 7.50 16.32
CA THR A 44 13.84 8.71 15.49
C THR A 44 15.18 8.89 14.78
N PRO A 45 15.22 9.04 13.44
CA PRO A 45 16.46 9.27 12.71
C PRO A 45 17.08 10.62 13.13
N ASP A 46 18.40 10.67 13.28
CA ASP A 46 19.11 11.91 13.54
C ASP A 46 19.28 12.75 12.26
N ALA A 47 19.76 13.97 12.41
CA ALA A 47 19.92 14.91 11.30
C ALA A 47 20.92 14.40 10.23
N GLU A 48 21.97 13.68 10.63
CA GLU A 48 22.95 13.10 9.72
C GLU A 48 22.30 12.00 8.86
N THR A 49 21.55 11.11 9.49
CA THR A 49 20.76 10.07 8.81
C THR A 49 19.75 10.68 7.84
N VAL A 50 19.02 11.73 8.25
CA VAL A 50 18.05 12.41 7.38
C VAL A 50 18.75 13.00 6.15
N GLN A 51 19.86 13.70 6.32
CA GLN A 51 20.60 14.31 5.21
C GLN A 51 21.31 13.30 4.31
N GLY A 52 21.88 12.26 4.88
CA GLY A 52 22.70 11.27 4.16
C GLY A 52 21.89 10.23 3.42
N ARG A 53 20.74 9.83 3.97
CA ARG A 53 19.98 8.66 3.52
C ARG A 53 18.76 9.03 2.66
N PHE A 54 18.02 10.05 3.05
CA PHE A 54 16.84 10.45 2.28
C PHE A 54 17.19 11.10 0.94
N ARG A 55 16.36 10.86 -0.06
CA ARG A 55 16.42 11.45 -1.39
C ARG A 55 15.07 12.09 -1.68
N VAL A 56 15.10 13.31 -2.16
CA VAL A 56 13.92 14.18 -2.31
C VAL A 56 13.82 14.66 -3.75
N ALA A 57 12.59 14.74 -4.27
CA ALA A 57 12.33 15.32 -5.58
C ALA A 57 12.93 16.74 -5.71
N PRO A 58 13.43 17.13 -6.89
CA PRO A 58 14.00 18.44 -7.11
C PRO A 58 13.04 19.57 -6.71
N GLY A 59 13.59 20.61 -6.09
CA GLY A 59 12.81 21.79 -5.66
C GLY A 59 12.23 21.70 -4.26
N TYR A 60 12.58 20.67 -3.49
CA TYR A 60 12.19 20.52 -2.09
C TYR A 60 13.38 20.30 -1.16
N ARG A 61 13.27 20.81 0.06
CA ARG A 61 14.19 20.56 1.18
C ARG A 61 13.45 19.81 2.27
N LEU A 62 14.02 18.69 2.73
CA LEU A 62 13.47 17.84 3.80
C LEU A 62 13.93 18.36 5.18
N GLU A 63 12.98 18.40 6.10
CA GLU A 63 13.18 18.73 7.52
C GLU A 63 12.52 17.66 8.39
N LEU A 64 13.14 17.31 9.52
CA LEU A 64 12.49 16.54 10.57
C LEU A 64 11.67 17.52 11.42
N PHE A 65 10.38 17.64 11.10
CA PHE A 65 9.51 18.70 11.65
C PHE A 65 9.04 18.42 13.07
N ALA A 66 8.53 17.21 13.33
CA ALA A 66 8.06 16.82 14.65
C ALA A 66 8.48 15.39 14.97
N GLN A 67 8.68 15.10 16.26
CA GLN A 67 9.11 13.81 16.77
C GLN A 67 8.32 13.44 18.02
N ASP A 68 8.55 12.24 18.59
CA ASP A 68 7.84 11.75 19.77
C ASP A 68 6.30 11.63 19.55
N LEU A 69 5.91 11.25 18.35
CA LEU A 69 4.54 11.01 17.91
C LEU A 69 4.33 9.51 17.57
N PRO A 70 4.41 8.60 18.56
CA PRO A 70 4.31 7.18 18.29
C PRO A 70 3.01 6.85 17.55
N ASN A 71 3.14 6.06 16.47
CA ASN A 71 2.02 5.68 15.61
C ASN A 71 1.30 6.88 14.95
N ALA A 72 2.05 7.92 14.55
CA ALA A 72 1.52 9.04 13.76
C ALA A 72 0.95 8.55 12.43
N ARG A 73 -0.38 8.67 12.24
CA ARG A 73 -1.06 8.10 11.08
C ARG A 73 -1.59 9.20 10.17
N VAL A 74 -2.85 9.53 10.27
CA VAL A 74 -3.52 10.51 9.40
C VAL A 74 -3.27 11.90 9.92
N MET A 75 -2.98 12.81 9.01
CA MET A 75 -2.78 14.24 9.27
C MET A 75 -3.86 15.08 8.60
N ARG A 76 -4.27 16.18 9.25
CA ARG A 76 -5.12 17.21 8.66
C ARG A 76 -4.73 18.56 9.23
N PHE A 77 -4.89 19.58 8.40
CA PHE A 77 -4.92 20.94 8.88
C PHE A 77 -6.32 21.34 9.29
N SER A 78 -6.44 22.02 10.43
CA SER A 78 -7.69 22.68 10.77
C SER A 78 -7.99 23.81 9.78
N PRO A 79 -9.23 24.33 9.72
CA PRO A 79 -9.55 25.51 8.92
C PRO A 79 -8.69 26.74 9.24
N GLY A 80 -8.19 26.85 10.47
CA GLY A 80 -7.27 27.92 10.91
C GLY A 80 -5.79 27.63 10.61
N GLY A 81 -5.46 26.48 10.01
CA GLY A 81 -4.12 26.12 9.58
C GLY A 81 -3.27 25.41 10.63
N GLU A 82 -3.87 24.77 11.63
CA GLU A 82 -3.17 24.00 12.64
C GLU A 82 -3.03 22.52 12.26
N LEU A 83 -1.83 21.99 12.36
CA LEU A 83 -1.56 20.58 12.03
C LEU A 83 -1.99 19.65 13.17
N ILE A 84 -2.87 18.72 12.86
CA ILE A 84 -3.30 17.66 13.78
C ILE A 84 -2.92 16.30 13.18
N VAL A 85 -2.54 15.37 14.07
CA VAL A 85 -2.21 13.99 13.71
C VAL A 85 -2.96 12.99 14.59
N SER A 86 -3.46 11.91 14.00
CA SER A 86 -4.06 10.81 14.75
C SER A 86 -3.00 9.84 15.26
N GLN A 87 -3.16 9.39 16.49
CA GLN A 87 -2.35 8.36 17.15
C GLN A 87 -3.27 7.22 17.62
N PRO A 88 -3.64 6.29 16.73
CA PRO A 88 -4.66 5.27 16.99
C PRO A 88 -4.38 4.38 18.19
N ARG A 89 -3.12 4.01 18.44
CA ARG A 89 -2.75 3.15 19.57
C ARG A 89 -2.93 3.84 20.91
N ASP A 90 -2.73 5.16 20.92
CA ASP A 90 -2.87 5.99 22.13
C ASP A 90 -4.31 6.51 22.31
N GLY A 91 -5.20 6.24 21.35
CA GLY A 91 -6.59 6.67 21.39
C GLY A 91 -6.78 8.19 21.39
N ARG A 92 -5.92 8.93 20.65
CA ARG A 92 -5.93 10.40 20.67
C ARG A 92 -5.68 11.06 19.32
N LEU A 93 -6.06 12.33 19.22
CA LEU A 93 -5.56 13.27 18.22
C LEU A 93 -4.64 14.27 18.92
N THR A 94 -3.52 14.56 18.30
CA THR A 94 -2.48 15.44 18.81
C THR A 94 -2.33 16.67 17.91
N LEU A 95 -2.37 17.85 18.49
CA LEU A 95 -1.99 19.09 17.85
C LEU A 95 -0.47 19.20 17.83
N VAL A 96 0.09 19.43 16.66
CA VAL A 96 1.51 19.73 16.44
C VAL A 96 1.65 21.25 16.27
N LEU A 97 2.38 21.90 17.16
CA LEU A 97 2.52 23.34 17.16
C LEU A 97 3.33 23.83 15.94
N PRO A 98 3.08 25.05 15.45
CA PRO A 98 3.83 25.60 14.34
C PRO A 98 5.30 25.82 14.74
N ASP A 99 6.14 26.08 13.74
CA ASP A 99 7.53 26.48 13.85
C ASP A 99 7.56 28.03 13.90
N ALA A 100 7.40 28.60 15.08
CA ALA A 100 7.29 30.05 15.22
C ALA A 100 8.66 30.76 15.28
N ASP A 101 9.70 30.05 15.72
CA ASP A 101 11.06 30.58 15.77
C ASP A 101 11.84 30.37 14.47
N GLY A 102 11.31 29.55 13.53
CA GLY A 102 11.86 29.34 12.19
C GLY A 102 13.06 28.42 12.14
N ASP A 103 13.27 27.59 13.17
CA ASP A 103 14.40 26.65 13.22
C ASP A 103 14.21 25.39 12.36
N GLY A 104 13.04 25.22 11.76
CA GLY A 104 12.67 24.08 10.92
C GLY A 104 11.94 22.97 11.67
N ARG A 105 11.65 23.15 12.96
CA ARG A 105 10.98 22.19 13.82
C ARG A 105 9.69 22.76 14.38
N SER A 106 8.82 21.88 14.80
CA SER A 106 7.64 22.24 15.59
C SER A 106 8.04 22.68 16.99
N ASP A 107 7.41 23.75 17.52
CA ASP A 107 7.59 24.25 18.90
C ASP A 107 7.01 23.31 19.96
N GLY A 108 6.63 22.09 19.58
CA GLY A 108 6.11 21.06 20.47
C GLY A 108 4.76 20.52 20.05
N GLN A 109 4.11 19.85 20.98
CA GLN A 109 2.84 19.17 20.70
C GLN A 109 2.00 19.06 21.97
N ARG A 110 0.68 18.95 21.80
CA ARG A 110 -0.24 18.67 22.91
C ARG A 110 -1.40 17.81 22.45
N GLU A 111 -1.97 17.05 23.37
CA GLU A 111 -3.21 16.35 23.12
C GLU A 111 -4.32 17.36 22.79
N LEU A 112 -5.01 17.15 21.69
CA LEU A 112 -6.22 17.89 21.32
C LEU A 112 -7.47 17.22 21.92
N ILE A 113 -7.57 15.90 21.75
CA ILE A 113 -8.62 15.06 22.30
C ILE A 113 -8.13 13.63 22.48
N GLY A 114 -8.45 13.02 23.63
CA GLY A 114 -8.12 11.64 23.97
C GLY A 114 -9.36 10.81 24.32
N GLY A 115 -9.14 9.54 24.70
CA GLY A 115 -10.20 8.61 25.07
C GLY A 115 -11.04 8.10 23.88
N LEU A 116 -10.49 8.13 22.68
CA LEU A 116 -11.10 7.66 21.44
C LEU A 116 -10.78 6.17 21.19
N ASP A 117 -11.69 5.44 20.50
CA ASP A 117 -11.47 4.05 20.13
C ASP A 117 -10.69 3.95 18.81
N ARG A 118 -9.34 3.87 18.92
CA ARG A 118 -8.42 3.74 17.77
C ARG A 118 -8.74 4.76 16.64
N PRO A 119 -8.71 6.08 16.94
CA PRO A 119 -9.03 7.11 15.97
C PRO A 119 -8.09 7.02 14.77
N HIS A 120 -8.63 7.02 13.56
CA HIS A 120 -7.81 6.93 12.34
C HIS A 120 -7.97 8.18 11.49
N GLY A 121 -8.95 8.22 10.59
CA GLY A 121 -9.24 9.41 9.79
C GLY A 121 -10.05 10.43 10.59
N PHE A 122 -9.85 11.69 10.31
CA PHE A 122 -10.63 12.79 10.87
C PHE A 122 -10.69 13.94 9.86
N ASP A 123 -11.72 14.78 9.99
CA ASP A 123 -11.90 15.94 9.12
C ASP A 123 -12.74 17.02 9.83
N PHE A 124 -12.76 18.22 9.28
CA PHE A 124 -13.48 19.37 9.81
C PHE A 124 -14.65 19.75 8.90
N HIS A 125 -15.83 19.95 9.48
CA HIS A 125 -17.00 20.41 8.73
C HIS A 125 -17.96 21.18 9.66
N ASP A 126 -18.43 22.34 9.22
CA ASP A 126 -19.43 23.18 9.90
C ASP A 126 -19.22 23.38 11.40
N GLY A 127 -17.97 23.65 11.81
CA GLY A 127 -17.61 23.90 13.23
C GLY A 127 -17.47 22.65 14.10
N PHE A 128 -17.49 21.47 13.48
CA PHE A 128 -17.25 20.18 14.13
C PHE A 128 -15.98 19.52 13.62
N LEU A 129 -15.28 18.87 14.51
CA LEU A 129 -14.25 17.88 14.24
C LEU A 129 -14.91 16.50 14.22
N TYR A 130 -14.79 15.79 13.11
CA TYR A 130 -15.30 14.43 12.92
C TYR A 130 -14.14 13.44 13.00
N VAL A 131 -14.35 12.32 13.68
CA VAL A 131 -13.32 11.29 13.90
C VAL A 131 -13.87 9.91 13.58
N GLY A 132 -13.18 9.18 12.71
CA GLY A 132 -13.44 7.76 12.43
C GLY A 132 -12.79 6.88 13.51
N GLU A 133 -13.62 6.25 14.32
CA GLU A 133 -13.26 5.21 15.29
C GLU A 133 -13.51 3.83 14.67
N THR A 134 -12.95 2.75 15.21
CA THR A 134 -13.12 1.41 14.64
C THR A 134 -14.60 1.03 14.46
N GLY A 135 -15.44 1.31 15.45
CA GLY A 135 -16.85 0.92 15.46
C GLY A 135 -17.83 2.06 15.25
N SER A 136 -17.36 3.29 15.01
CA SER A 136 -18.23 4.47 14.98
C SER A 136 -17.61 5.65 14.22
N VAL A 137 -18.44 6.65 13.93
CA VAL A 137 -18.00 8.01 13.61
C VAL A 137 -18.47 8.92 14.74
N ALA A 138 -17.53 9.63 15.34
CA ALA A 138 -17.79 10.62 16.35
C ALA A 138 -17.63 12.03 15.79
N ARG A 139 -18.38 13.01 16.32
CA ARG A 139 -18.14 14.43 16.07
C ARG A 139 -18.13 15.21 17.38
N VAL A 140 -17.40 16.31 17.39
CA VAL A 140 -17.30 17.18 18.54
C VAL A 140 -17.13 18.63 18.09
N PRO A 141 -17.82 19.62 18.71
CA PRO A 141 -17.59 21.01 18.38
C PRO A 141 -16.18 21.43 18.80
N TYR A 142 -15.52 22.21 17.95
CA TYR A 142 -14.21 22.78 18.24
C TYR A 142 -14.27 24.31 18.24
N ARG A 143 -13.26 24.92 18.82
CA ARG A 143 -13.05 26.37 18.77
C ARG A 143 -11.62 26.65 18.39
N GLU A 144 -11.43 27.64 17.54
CA GLU A 144 -10.14 28.07 17.06
C GLU A 144 -10.11 29.61 17.02
N ARG A 145 -9.09 30.23 17.61
CA ARG A 145 -8.97 31.68 17.73
C ARG A 145 -7.68 32.24 17.10
N GLY A 146 -6.83 31.36 16.59
CA GLY A 146 -5.54 31.67 15.99
C GLY A 146 -4.56 30.52 16.15
N PRO A 147 -3.34 30.61 15.63
CA PRO A 147 -2.35 29.54 15.67
C PRO A 147 -2.10 28.99 17.08
N GLY A 148 -2.05 27.66 17.23
CA GLY A 148 -1.83 26.95 18.49
C GLY A 148 -3.03 26.94 19.45
N THR A 149 -4.20 27.46 19.06
CA THR A 149 -5.33 27.70 19.97
C THR A 149 -6.52 26.80 19.79
N ILE A 150 -6.52 25.87 18.84
CA ILE A 150 -7.63 24.96 18.66
C ILE A 150 -7.91 24.16 19.92
N THR A 151 -9.17 24.11 20.35
CA THR A 151 -9.63 23.39 21.54
C THR A 151 -10.88 22.60 21.26
N VAL A 152 -11.04 21.50 21.97
CA VAL A 152 -12.23 20.66 22.03
C VAL A 152 -12.66 20.62 23.50
N GLU A 153 -13.88 21.14 23.81
CA GLU A 153 -14.36 21.32 25.19
C GLU A 153 -15.55 20.42 25.54
N ALA A 154 -15.97 19.54 24.64
CA ALA A 154 -17.12 18.68 24.80
C ALA A 154 -16.76 17.20 24.65
N THR A 155 -17.63 16.31 25.15
CA THR A 155 -17.53 14.88 24.86
C THR A 155 -18.01 14.61 23.44
N PRO A 156 -17.28 13.78 22.64
CA PRO A 156 -17.70 13.43 21.30
C PRO A 156 -19.07 12.75 21.24
N GLU A 157 -19.92 13.19 20.34
CA GLU A 157 -21.18 12.55 19.98
C GLU A 157 -20.93 11.51 18.90
N ARG A 158 -21.30 10.25 19.10
CA ARG A 158 -21.21 9.20 18.07
C ARG A 158 -22.44 9.23 17.18
N ILE A 159 -22.30 9.81 15.99
CA ILE A 159 -23.37 10.01 14.99
C ILE A 159 -23.60 8.79 14.09
N VAL A 160 -22.56 7.95 13.90
CA VAL A 160 -22.67 6.64 13.26
C VAL A 160 -22.18 5.61 14.27
N GLN A 161 -22.95 4.55 14.49
CA GLN A 161 -22.62 3.49 15.43
C GLN A 161 -22.83 2.12 14.81
N GLY A 162 -22.19 1.10 15.39
CA GLY A 162 -22.34 -0.27 14.92
C GLY A 162 -21.67 -0.52 13.55
N LEU A 163 -20.63 0.23 13.22
CA LEU A 163 -19.75 -0.14 12.10
C LEU A 163 -19.12 -1.51 12.42
N PRO A 164 -18.91 -2.38 11.42
CA PRO A 164 -18.43 -3.73 11.66
C PRO A 164 -17.05 -3.69 12.34
N PRO A 165 -16.94 -4.11 13.61
CA PRO A 165 -15.69 -4.08 14.35
C PRO A 165 -14.84 -5.31 14.03
N GLY A 166 -13.56 -5.27 14.40
CA GLY A 166 -12.64 -6.40 14.26
C GLY A 166 -12.15 -6.63 12.82
N GLY A 167 -11.56 -7.79 12.60
CA GLY A 167 -10.95 -8.17 11.32
C GLY A 167 -9.57 -7.53 11.09
N ASN A 168 -9.00 -7.81 9.93
CA ASN A 168 -7.64 -7.38 9.60
C ASN A 168 -7.55 -5.87 9.38
N HIS A 169 -8.58 -5.26 8.77
CA HIS A 169 -8.57 -3.85 8.37
C HIS A 169 -9.50 -3.04 9.26
N TRP A 170 -8.95 -2.57 10.36
CA TRP A 170 -9.65 -1.84 11.43
C TRP A 170 -9.75 -0.33 11.20
N SER A 171 -8.91 0.23 10.32
CA SER A 171 -8.84 1.68 10.06
C SER A 171 -10.16 2.21 9.47
N ARG A 172 -10.47 3.45 9.82
CA ARG A 172 -11.64 4.19 9.33
C ARG A 172 -11.18 5.55 8.88
N THR A 173 -10.79 5.66 7.62
CA THR A 173 -10.50 6.97 7.03
C THR A 173 -11.80 7.63 6.67
N LEU A 174 -11.98 8.88 7.09
CA LEU A 174 -13.12 9.69 6.71
C LEU A 174 -12.68 11.04 6.14
N ARG A 175 -13.47 11.57 5.23
CA ARG A 175 -13.33 12.93 4.68
C ARG A 175 -14.66 13.46 4.17
N PHE A 176 -14.79 14.78 4.18
CA PHE A 176 -15.90 15.44 3.51
C PHE A 176 -15.57 15.65 2.03
N GLY A 177 -16.49 15.22 1.17
CA GLY A 177 -16.41 15.45 -0.27
C GLY A 177 -16.83 16.87 -0.67
N PRO A 178 -16.52 17.29 -1.91
CA PRO A 178 -16.93 18.59 -2.43
C PRO A 178 -18.46 18.74 -2.52
N ASP A 179 -19.20 17.65 -2.43
CA ASP A 179 -20.68 17.61 -2.34
C ASP A 179 -21.22 17.77 -0.92
N GLY A 180 -20.33 17.99 0.08
CA GLY A 180 -20.67 18.07 1.51
C GLY A 180 -21.05 16.74 2.16
N GLY A 181 -20.95 15.61 1.45
CA GLY A 181 -21.15 14.28 1.99
C GLY A 181 -19.95 13.81 2.83
N LEU A 182 -20.22 13.03 3.87
CA LEU A 182 -19.21 12.36 4.68
C LEU A 182 -18.89 10.99 4.08
N TYR A 183 -17.68 10.81 3.58
CA TYR A 183 -17.19 9.56 3.02
C TYR A 183 -16.37 8.81 4.05
N LEU A 184 -16.57 7.48 4.16
CA LEU A 184 -15.95 6.63 5.15
C LEU A 184 -15.47 5.32 4.54
N HIS A 185 -14.18 5.03 4.65
CA HIS A 185 -13.61 3.73 4.30
C HIS A 185 -13.89 2.68 5.37
N VAL A 186 -14.31 1.50 4.94
CA VAL A 186 -14.47 0.29 5.79
C VAL A 186 -13.81 -0.89 5.09
N GLY A 187 -12.61 -1.25 5.52
CA GLY A 187 -11.86 -2.35 4.91
C GLY A 187 -12.41 -3.73 5.22
N SER A 188 -11.95 -4.74 4.49
CA SER A 188 -12.34 -6.13 4.65
C SER A 188 -12.00 -6.71 6.03
N SER A 189 -12.69 -7.74 6.44
CA SER A 189 -12.43 -8.45 7.70
C SER A 189 -11.24 -9.41 7.61
N CYS A 190 -10.87 -9.82 6.42
CA CYS A 190 -9.94 -10.89 6.12
C CYS A 190 -8.96 -10.51 5.00
N ASN A 191 -8.02 -11.40 4.69
CA ASN A 191 -7.14 -11.27 3.52
C ASN A 191 -7.96 -11.40 2.22
N VAL A 192 -8.75 -12.47 2.12
CA VAL A 192 -9.71 -12.73 1.04
C VAL A 192 -10.84 -13.60 1.57
N CYS A 193 -12.07 -13.15 1.43
CA CYS A 193 -13.29 -13.88 1.79
C CYS A 193 -14.54 -13.17 1.24
N GLU A 194 -15.65 -13.83 1.21
CA GLU A 194 -16.95 -13.16 1.11
C GLU A 194 -17.31 -12.59 2.49
N GLU A 195 -17.66 -11.31 2.53
CA GLU A 195 -17.98 -10.60 3.76
C GLU A 195 -19.43 -10.87 4.20
N GLU A 196 -19.64 -11.10 5.49
CA GLU A 196 -20.99 -11.22 6.07
C GLU A 196 -21.70 -9.88 6.18
N ASP A 197 -20.95 -8.80 6.54
CA ASP A 197 -21.48 -7.44 6.61
C ASP A 197 -21.18 -6.71 5.28
N PRO A 198 -22.22 -6.34 4.51
CA PRO A 198 -22.03 -5.72 3.20
C PRO A 198 -21.33 -4.35 3.24
N ARG A 199 -21.17 -3.75 4.40
CA ARG A 199 -20.43 -2.50 4.58
C ARG A 199 -18.91 -2.71 4.58
N ARG A 200 -18.43 -3.95 4.63
CA ARG A 200 -17.01 -4.28 4.51
C ARG A 200 -16.52 -4.18 3.08
N ALA A 201 -15.25 -3.89 2.91
CA ALA A 201 -14.59 -3.71 1.61
C ALA A 201 -15.30 -2.64 0.75
N THR A 202 -15.63 -1.50 1.37
CA THR A 202 -16.42 -0.42 0.76
C THR A 202 -15.91 0.97 1.13
N ILE A 203 -16.36 1.95 0.34
CA ILE A 203 -16.48 3.34 0.77
C ILE A 203 -17.97 3.60 1.00
N LEU A 204 -18.32 3.97 2.24
CA LEU A 204 -19.64 4.41 2.62
C LEU A 204 -19.77 5.93 2.46
N ARG A 205 -21.01 6.41 2.26
CA ARG A 205 -21.34 7.83 2.26
C ARG A 205 -22.51 8.11 3.19
N PHE A 206 -22.43 9.21 3.92
CA PHE A 206 -23.45 9.68 4.87
C PHE A 206 -23.72 11.17 4.67
N ALA A 207 -24.84 11.64 5.17
CA ALA A 207 -25.03 13.07 5.46
C ALA A 207 -24.13 13.50 6.66
N PRO A 208 -23.87 14.81 6.85
CA PRO A 208 -23.02 15.28 7.95
C PRO A 208 -23.55 14.96 9.35
N ASP A 209 -24.83 14.68 9.50
CA ASP A 209 -25.44 14.25 10.76
C ASP A 209 -25.33 12.72 11.04
N GLY A 210 -24.69 11.98 10.13
CA GLY A 210 -24.55 10.51 10.18
C GLY A 210 -25.74 9.74 9.60
N SER A 211 -26.77 10.42 9.11
CA SER A 211 -27.92 9.78 8.46
C SER A 211 -27.64 9.43 6.98
N GLY A 212 -28.54 8.64 6.37
CA GLY A 212 -28.50 8.38 4.94
C GLY A 212 -27.34 7.48 4.53
N GLU A 213 -27.02 6.43 5.33
CA GLU A 213 -25.98 5.44 5.00
C GLU A 213 -26.18 4.87 3.59
N GLU A 214 -25.14 4.95 2.81
CA GLU A 214 -25.09 4.44 1.45
C GLU A 214 -23.77 3.70 1.22
N ILE A 215 -23.79 2.52 0.60
CA ILE A 215 -22.60 1.90 0.03
C ILE A 215 -22.30 2.66 -1.27
N TYR A 216 -21.34 3.58 -1.22
CA TYR A 216 -20.98 4.41 -2.36
C TYR A 216 -20.22 3.62 -3.42
N ALA A 217 -19.26 2.77 -2.99
CA ALA A 217 -18.49 1.88 -3.83
C ALA A 217 -18.12 0.60 -3.05
N ALA A 218 -18.03 -0.53 -3.73
CA ALA A 218 -17.77 -1.84 -3.12
C ALA A 218 -16.66 -2.60 -3.84
N GLY A 219 -16.19 -3.71 -3.26
CA GLY A 219 -15.10 -4.50 -3.82
C GLY A 219 -13.72 -3.86 -3.64
N LEU A 220 -13.58 -3.02 -2.62
CA LEU A 220 -12.37 -2.28 -2.25
C LEU A 220 -11.79 -2.92 -0.99
N ARG A 221 -10.78 -3.78 -1.16
CA ARG A 221 -10.27 -4.59 -0.05
C ARG A 221 -9.83 -3.75 1.16
N ASN A 222 -9.02 -2.72 0.96
CA ASN A 222 -8.54 -1.85 2.04
C ASN A 222 -8.11 -0.49 1.50
N SER A 223 -9.07 0.33 1.09
CA SER A 223 -8.86 1.66 0.51
C SER A 223 -8.57 2.71 1.59
N VAL A 224 -7.38 2.66 2.19
CA VAL A 224 -7.04 3.48 3.36
C VAL A 224 -6.98 4.98 3.06
N GLY A 225 -6.48 5.38 1.90
CA GLY A 225 -6.38 6.78 1.51
C GLY A 225 -7.32 7.13 0.37
N PHE A 226 -7.94 8.30 0.42
CA PHE A 226 -8.70 8.82 -0.71
C PHE A 226 -8.74 10.34 -0.72
N ASP A 227 -8.80 10.91 -1.93
CA ASP A 227 -8.85 12.35 -2.16
C ASP A 227 -9.50 12.70 -3.51
N TRP A 228 -9.95 13.93 -3.67
CA TRP A 228 -10.59 14.41 -4.88
C TRP A 228 -9.61 15.17 -5.77
N GLN A 229 -9.56 14.82 -7.05
CA GLN A 229 -8.73 15.51 -8.03
C GLN A 229 -9.21 16.94 -8.25
N PRO A 230 -8.34 17.96 -8.13
CA PRO A 230 -8.68 19.34 -8.38
C PRO A 230 -9.19 19.56 -9.82
N GLY A 231 -10.23 20.38 -9.95
CA GLY A 231 -10.80 20.75 -11.25
C GLY A 231 -11.82 19.76 -11.81
N THR A 232 -11.69 18.46 -11.53
CA THR A 232 -12.66 17.42 -11.98
C THR A 232 -13.58 16.96 -10.86
N ASN A 233 -13.15 17.08 -9.60
CA ASN A 233 -13.79 16.48 -8.42
C ASN A 233 -13.91 14.94 -8.50
N ALA A 234 -13.14 14.28 -9.36
CA ALA A 234 -13.08 12.83 -9.40
C ALA A 234 -12.46 12.33 -8.10
N LEU A 235 -13.11 11.37 -7.46
CA LEU A 235 -12.62 10.70 -6.25
C LEU A 235 -11.63 9.60 -6.65
N TYR A 236 -10.45 9.61 -6.05
CA TYR A 236 -9.47 8.55 -6.18
C TYR A 236 -9.18 7.93 -4.82
N ALA A 237 -9.03 6.62 -4.77
CA ALA A 237 -8.68 5.88 -3.56
C ALA A 237 -7.55 4.88 -3.83
N THR A 238 -6.60 4.82 -2.91
CA THR A 238 -5.58 3.76 -2.87
C THR A 238 -6.23 2.48 -2.36
N ASP A 239 -5.86 1.30 -2.88
CA ASP A 239 -6.31 0.02 -2.34
C ASP A 239 -5.18 -0.99 -2.22
N ASN A 240 -5.16 -1.72 -1.12
CA ASN A 240 -4.14 -2.72 -0.85
C ASN A 240 -4.59 -4.09 -1.39
N GLY A 241 -3.87 -4.65 -2.36
CA GLY A 241 -4.09 -5.98 -2.91
C GLY A 241 -4.01 -7.09 -1.84
N ARG A 242 -4.58 -8.27 -2.14
CA ARG A 242 -4.52 -9.42 -1.22
C ARG A 242 -3.09 -9.94 -1.05
N ASP A 243 -2.82 -10.53 0.10
CA ASP A 243 -1.52 -11.11 0.42
C ASP A 243 -1.40 -12.56 -0.05
N LEU A 244 -0.15 -13.07 -0.11
CA LEU A 244 0.20 -14.49 -0.23
C LEU A 244 -0.04 -15.11 -1.62
N LEU A 245 0.05 -14.31 -2.69
CA LEU A 245 0.04 -14.80 -4.07
C LEU A 245 1.41 -14.64 -4.77
N GLY A 246 2.48 -14.45 -4.00
CA GLY A 246 3.84 -14.24 -4.49
C GLY A 246 4.29 -12.79 -4.39
N ASP A 247 5.57 -12.53 -4.73
CA ASP A 247 6.19 -11.21 -4.56
C ASP A 247 5.60 -10.13 -5.49
N ASP A 248 5.23 -10.50 -6.70
CA ASP A 248 4.89 -9.54 -7.75
C ASP A 248 3.39 -9.55 -8.12
N TYR A 249 2.56 -10.25 -7.34
CA TYR A 249 1.12 -10.35 -7.57
C TYR A 249 0.33 -10.51 -6.27
N PRO A 250 -0.90 -9.95 -6.18
CA PRO A 250 -1.49 -8.99 -7.10
C PRO A 250 -0.93 -7.57 -6.89
N PRO A 251 -1.13 -6.64 -7.83
CA PRO A 251 -0.78 -5.25 -7.62
C PRO A 251 -1.59 -4.65 -6.45
N CYS A 252 -1.08 -3.58 -5.86
CA CYS A 252 -1.91 -2.63 -5.14
C CYS A 252 -2.44 -1.60 -6.14
N GLU A 253 -3.53 -0.91 -5.82
CA GLU A 253 -4.30 -0.17 -6.81
C GLU A 253 -4.51 1.30 -6.43
N LEU A 254 -4.61 2.15 -7.45
CA LEU A 254 -5.30 3.42 -7.37
C LEU A 254 -6.60 3.32 -8.17
N ASN A 255 -7.71 3.40 -7.50
CA ASN A 255 -9.03 3.33 -8.10
C ASN A 255 -9.64 4.72 -8.28
N ARG A 256 -10.19 5.02 -9.46
CA ARG A 256 -11.09 6.14 -9.67
C ARG A 256 -12.49 5.73 -9.22
N ILE A 257 -12.92 6.26 -8.09
CA ILE A 257 -14.13 5.80 -7.41
C ILE A 257 -15.38 6.47 -8.01
N GLU A 258 -16.29 5.64 -8.49
CA GLU A 258 -17.58 6.03 -9.04
C GLU A 258 -18.72 5.41 -8.24
N ARG A 259 -19.83 6.17 -8.08
CA ARG A 259 -20.97 5.75 -7.27
C ARG A 259 -21.64 4.50 -7.86
N GLY A 260 -21.81 3.46 -7.03
CA GLY A 260 -22.45 2.20 -7.40
C GLY A 260 -21.53 1.22 -8.12
N HIS A 261 -20.23 1.56 -8.29
CA HIS A 261 -19.28 0.67 -8.94
C HIS A 261 -18.71 -0.38 -7.97
N PHE A 262 -18.27 -1.50 -8.55
CA PHE A 262 -17.63 -2.62 -7.88
C PHE A 262 -16.21 -2.79 -8.42
N TYR A 263 -15.21 -2.91 -7.52
CA TYR A 263 -13.78 -2.87 -7.83
C TYR A 263 -13.07 -4.23 -7.64
N GLY A 264 -13.79 -5.32 -7.78
CA GLY A 264 -13.28 -6.68 -7.98
C GLY A 264 -13.15 -7.54 -6.72
N TRP A 265 -12.60 -7.03 -5.64
CA TRP A 265 -12.38 -7.87 -4.45
C TRP A 265 -13.69 -8.44 -3.87
N PRO A 266 -13.77 -9.75 -3.53
CA PRO A 266 -12.70 -10.76 -3.50
C PRO A 266 -12.55 -11.58 -4.80
N TYR A 267 -13.23 -11.23 -5.89
CA TYR A 267 -13.35 -12.07 -7.09
C TYR A 267 -12.31 -11.76 -8.17
N ALA A 268 -11.79 -10.55 -8.20
CA ALA A 268 -10.81 -10.08 -9.16
C ALA A 268 -9.72 -9.23 -8.50
N ASN A 269 -8.58 -9.12 -9.16
CA ASN A 269 -7.41 -8.34 -8.77
C ASN A 269 -6.89 -7.56 -10.00
N GLY A 270 -6.34 -6.35 -9.78
CA GLY A 270 -5.75 -5.54 -10.85
C GLY A 270 -6.69 -5.35 -12.05
N ASP A 271 -6.20 -5.57 -13.25
CA ASP A 271 -6.97 -5.43 -14.51
C ASP A 271 -8.06 -6.51 -14.69
N ASN A 272 -8.84 -6.79 -13.67
CA ASN A 272 -9.88 -7.82 -13.63
C ASN A 272 -9.34 -9.25 -13.79
N ASP A 273 -8.11 -9.50 -13.39
CA ASP A 273 -7.59 -10.86 -13.30
C ASP A 273 -8.43 -11.66 -12.28
N PRO A 274 -9.02 -12.80 -12.65
CA PRO A 274 -9.79 -13.61 -11.71
C PRO A 274 -8.96 -14.02 -10.50
N ASP A 275 -9.49 -13.81 -9.31
CA ASP A 275 -8.85 -14.30 -8.10
C ASP A 275 -8.77 -15.83 -8.13
N PRO A 276 -7.62 -16.46 -7.81
CA PRO A 276 -7.45 -17.89 -7.95
C PRO A 276 -8.40 -18.74 -7.10
N ASP A 277 -8.87 -18.20 -5.96
CA ASP A 277 -9.74 -18.91 -5.02
C ASP A 277 -11.22 -18.51 -5.19
N PHE A 278 -11.52 -17.26 -5.54
CA PHE A 278 -12.88 -16.69 -5.59
C PHE A 278 -13.35 -16.33 -7.00
N GLY A 279 -12.46 -16.24 -7.99
CA GLY A 279 -12.81 -15.99 -9.40
C GLY A 279 -13.60 -17.12 -10.05
N PRO A 280 -13.17 -18.41 -9.90
CA PRO A 280 -13.89 -19.54 -10.50
C PRO A 280 -15.34 -19.63 -10.02
N GLY A 281 -16.29 -19.65 -10.99
CA GLY A 281 -17.73 -19.63 -10.73
C GLY A 281 -18.32 -18.25 -10.47
N ASN A 282 -17.51 -17.19 -10.51
CA ASN A 282 -17.92 -15.79 -10.36
C ASN A 282 -17.54 -14.93 -11.57
N GLU A 283 -17.43 -15.53 -12.75
CA GLU A 283 -16.97 -14.88 -13.99
C GLU A 283 -17.76 -13.59 -14.31
N ALA A 284 -19.06 -13.60 -14.08
CA ALA A 284 -19.91 -12.42 -14.29
C ALA A 284 -19.57 -11.26 -13.34
N ARG A 285 -19.08 -11.54 -12.12
CA ARG A 285 -18.64 -10.52 -11.17
C ARG A 285 -17.25 -10.00 -11.54
N VAL A 286 -16.37 -10.85 -12.02
CA VAL A 286 -15.07 -10.47 -12.55
C VAL A 286 -15.24 -9.54 -13.76
N GLU A 287 -16.10 -9.92 -14.73
CA GLU A 287 -16.37 -9.10 -15.91
C GLU A 287 -17.02 -7.75 -15.58
N ALA A 288 -17.86 -7.71 -14.54
CA ALA A 288 -18.54 -6.49 -14.10
C ALA A 288 -17.67 -5.57 -13.22
N SER A 289 -16.47 -5.98 -12.88
CA SER A 289 -15.56 -5.20 -12.03
C SER A 289 -15.01 -4.00 -12.81
N THR A 290 -14.82 -2.90 -12.08
CA THR A 290 -14.15 -1.71 -12.61
C THR A 290 -12.65 -1.87 -12.41
N THR A 291 -11.87 -1.75 -13.49
CA THR A 291 -10.41 -1.83 -13.44
C THR A 291 -9.79 -0.62 -12.73
N PRO A 292 -8.64 -0.77 -12.08
CA PRO A 292 -7.93 0.34 -11.46
C PRO A 292 -7.49 1.39 -12.49
N ALA A 293 -7.34 2.62 -12.03
CA ALA A 293 -6.78 3.70 -12.82
C ALA A 293 -5.25 3.63 -12.92
N HIS A 294 -4.60 2.99 -11.94
CA HIS A 294 -3.15 2.77 -11.89
C HIS A 294 -2.83 1.61 -10.96
N ASP A 295 -1.88 0.78 -11.36
CA ASP A 295 -1.34 -0.32 -10.57
C ASP A 295 -0.03 0.08 -9.92
N PHE A 296 0.00 0.05 -8.59
CA PHE A 296 1.26 0.06 -7.85
C PHE A 296 1.86 -1.35 -7.84
N ARG A 297 3.16 -1.44 -7.60
CA ARG A 297 3.79 -2.75 -7.40
C ARG A 297 3.13 -3.50 -6.24
N ALA A 298 3.10 -4.83 -6.38
CA ALA A 298 2.47 -5.71 -5.40
C ALA A 298 3.02 -5.48 -3.97
N HIS A 299 2.12 -5.46 -3.01
CA HIS A 299 2.39 -5.43 -1.56
C HIS A 299 3.07 -4.16 -1.02
N ASN A 300 3.28 -3.12 -1.80
CA ASN A 300 3.93 -1.90 -1.31
C ASN A 300 3.02 -1.02 -0.41
N ALA A 301 1.78 -1.46 -0.19
CA ALA A 301 0.83 -0.91 0.77
C ALA A 301 0.60 0.61 0.62
N PRO A 302 -0.03 1.08 -0.48
CA PRO A 302 -0.39 2.49 -0.63
C PRO A 302 -1.44 2.87 0.42
N LEU A 303 -1.13 3.94 1.18
CA LEU A 303 -2.00 4.46 2.23
C LEU A 303 -2.47 5.87 1.89
N GLY A 304 -1.96 6.90 2.56
CA GLY A 304 -2.38 8.28 2.34
C GLY A 304 -2.16 8.74 0.91
N ILE A 305 -3.16 9.46 0.36
CA ILE A 305 -3.08 10.15 -0.93
C ILE A 305 -3.50 11.61 -0.76
N HIS A 306 -2.80 12.52 -1.43
CA HIS A 306 -3.15 13.93 -1.43
C HIS A 306 -2.85 14.58 -2.78
N PHE A 307 -3.86 15.17 -3.41
CA PHE A 307 -3.68 15.99 -4.60
C PHE A 307 -3.11 17.36 -4.25
N LEU A 308 -2.07 17.78 -4.96
CA LEU A 308 -1.42 19.07 -4.73
C LEU A 308 -2.26 20.22 -5.29
N ARG A 309 -2.62 21.19 -4.43
CA ARG A 309 -3.56 22.28 -4.74
C ARG A 309 -2.97 23.66 -4.51
N HIS A 310 -1.89 23.76 -3.72
CA HIS A 310 -1.37 25.06 -3.32
C HIS A 310 -0.69 25.80 -4.51
N PRO A 311 -0.93 27.10 -4.69
CA PRO A 311 -0.37 27.88 -5.82
C PRO A 311 1.17 27.86 -5.89
N ALA A 312 1.85 27.70 -4.75
CA ALA A 312 3.31 27.60 -4.69
C ALA A 312 3.85 26.22 -5.11
N THR A 313 2.98 25.25 -5.45
CA THR A 313 3.41 23.96 -5.97
C THR A 313 4.29 24.15 -7.21
N PRO A 314 5.49 23.57 -7.27
CA PRO A 314 6.35 23.63 -8.45
C PRO A 314 5.61 23.21 -9.73
N PRO A 315 5.88 23.85 -10.87
CA PRO A 315 5.16 23.58 -12.11
C PRO A 315 5.12 22.10 -12.51
N ALA A 316 6.19 21.34 -12.28
CA ALA A 316 6.30 19.93 -12.59
C ALA A 316 5.34 19.05 -11.77
N LEU A 317 4.86 19.52 -10.60
CA LEU A 317 3.98 18.78 -9.69
C LEU A 317 2.54 19.33 -9.66
N ARG A 318 2.21 20.32 -10.50
CA ARG A 318 0.85 20.87 -10.53
C ARG A 318 -0.15 19.84 -11.02
N GLY A 319 -1.19 19.61 -10.21
CA GLY A 319 -2.23 18.61 -10.50
C GLY A 319 -1.82 17.17 -10.19
N ALA A 320 -0.58 16.93 -9.76
CA ALA A 320 -0.12 15.62 -9.30
C ALA A 320 -0.78 15.26 -7.96
N ALA A 321 -0.84 13.96 -7.67
CA ALA A 321 -1.11 13.44 -6.34
C ALA A 321 0.16 12.85 -5.74
N LEU A 322 0.35 13.00 -4.44
CA LEU A 322 1.36 12.26 -3.68
C LEU A 322 0.71 11.07 -2.98
N VAL A 323 1.39 9.93 -2.97
CA VAL A 323 0.94 8.71 -2.30
C VAL A 323 2.03 8.17 -1.39
N ALA A 324 1.66 7.90 -0.13
CA ALA A 324 2.53 7.24 0.82
C ALA A 324 2.47 5.72 0.62
N LEU A 325 3.56 5.10 0.17
CA LEU A 325 3.74 3.66 0.08
C LEU A 325 4.36 3.17 1.38
N HIS A 326 3.53 2.57 2.25
CA HIS A 326 3.91 2.20 3.61
C HIS A 326 4.95 1.07 3.68
N GLY A 327 5.06 0.29 2.63
CA GLY A 327 6.05 -0.75 2.46
C GLY A 327 5.55 -2.16 2.78
N SER A 328 6.12 -3.11 2.04
CA SER A 328 5.74 -4.52 2.07
C SER A 328 6.18 -5.22 3.36
N TRP A 329 5.47 -6.27 3.72
CA TRP A 329 5.84 -7.18 4.81
C TRP A 329 5.95 -8.64 4.35
N ASN A 330 5.33 -8.97 3.22
CA ASN A 330 5.17 -10.33 2.69
C ASN A 330 5.89 -10.55 1.35
N ARG A 331 6.95 -9.78 1.09
CA ARG A 331 7.85 -9.98 -0.06
C ARG A 331 9.17 -10.58 0.39
N SER A 332 9.83 -11.34 -0.49
CA SER A 332 11.19 -11.85 -0.28
C SER A 332 12.23 -10.72 -0.21
N ARG A 333 11.99 -9.62 -0.94
CA ARG A 333 12.68 -8.34 -0.79
C ARG A 333 11.67 -7.25 -0.50
N LEU A 334 12.02 -6.35 0.40
CA LEU A 334 11.18 -5.21 0.76
C LEU A 334 10.96 -4.29 -0.45
N ASP A 335 9.76 -3.70 -0.53
CA ASP A 335 9.38 -2.74 -1.57
C ASP A 335 8.36 -1.74 -1.02
N GLY A 336 8.26 -0.57 -1.65
CA GLY A 336 7.54 0.57 -1.10
C GLY A 336 8.44 1.40 -0.18
N TYR A 337 8.01 1.71 1.03
CA TYR A 337 8.75 2.53 1.99
C TYR A 337 9.19 3.87 1.41
N LYS A 338 8.29 4.57 0.72
CA LYS A 338 8.57 5.83 0.03
C LYS A 338 7.29 6.62 -0.20
N VAL A 339 7.42 7.86 -0.62
CA VAL A 339 6.34 8.65 -1.20
C VAL A 339 6.58 8.77 -2.69
N VAL A 340 5.54 8.53 -3.47
CA VAL A 340 5.56 8.70 -4.92
C VAL A 340 4.66 9.85 -5.35
N SER A 341 4.93 10.43 -6.52
CA SER A 341 4.07 11.39 -7.19
C SER A 341 3.42 10.72 -8.40
N LEU A 342 2.12 10.94 -8.56
CA LEU A 342 1.33 10.46 -9.69
C LEU A 342 0.97 11.62 -10.59
N HIS A 343 1.23 11.49 -11.88
CA HIS A 343 1.05 12.52 -12.89
C HIS A 343 0.11 12.03 -13.98
N TRP A 344 -0.94 12.80 -14.25
CA TRP A 344 -1.89 12.52 -15.32
C TRP A 344 -1.46 13.21 -16.60
N ASP A 345 -1.32 12.46 -17.69
CA ASP A 345 -1.10 13.01 -19.01
C ASP A 345 -2.42 13.50 -19.66
N GLU A 346 -2.31 14.05 -20.89
CA GLU A 346 -3.48 14.55 -21.64
C GLU A 346 -4.50 13.45 -22.03
N ARG A 347 -4.11 12.17 -21.96
CA ARG A 347 -4.96 11.01 -22.24
C ARG A 347 -5.60 10.45 -20.98
N GLY A 348 -5.18 10.96 -19.81
CA GLY A 348 -5.60 10.46 -18.50
C GLY A 348 -4.76 9.28 -17.99
N GLU A 349 -3.68 8.92 -18.69
CA GLU A 349 -2.73 7.91 -18.24
C GLU A 349 -1.94 8.43 -17.03
N ILE A 350 -1.64 7.56 -16.08
CA ILE A 350 -0.97 7.93 -14.83
C ILE A 350 0.48 7.45 -14.86
N HIS A 351 1.41 8.37 -14.62
CA HIS A 351 2.84 8.08 -14.50
C HIS A 351 3.26 8.24 -13.04
N GLU A 352 3.94 7.22 -12.49
CA GLU A 352 4.48 7.20 -11.14
C GLU A 352 5.95 7.61 -11.15
N GLU A 353 6.32 8.55 -10.26
CA GLU A 353 7.70 8.97 -10.02
C GLU A 353 8.01 8.97 -8.51
N ASP A 354 9.26 8.66 -8.16
CA ASP A 354 9.69 8.74 -6.76
C ASP A 354 9.76 10.20 -6.29
N PHE A 355 9.10 10.52 -5.17
CA PHE A 355 9.08 11.85 -4.58
C PHE A 355 9.97 11.96 -3.33
N LEU A 356 9.86 11.00 -2.41
CA LEU A 356 10.70 10.93 -1.19
C LEU A 356 11.04 9.46 -0.93
N THR A 357 12.34 9.14 -0.94
CA THR A 357 12.87 7.79 -0.69
C THR A 357 13.90 7.80 0.43
N GLY A 358 14.33 6.60 0.88
CA GLY A 358 15.35 6.45 1.92
C GLY A 358 14.84 5.91 3.25
N PHE A 359 13.54 5.66 3.38
CA PHE A 359 12.97 4.98 4.55
C PHE A 359 13.45 3.53 4.66
N GLU A 360 13.68 2.88 3.52
CA GLU A 360 14.30 1.57 3.38
C GLU A 360 15.50 1.68 2.44
N VAL A 361 16.63 1.08 2.81
CA VAL A 361 17.84 0.94 1.98
C VAL A 361 18.48 -0.40 2.33
N ASP A 362 18.68 -1.25 1.34
CA ASP A 362 19.31 -2.57 1.50
C ASP A 362 18.67 -3.43 2.62
N GLU A 363 17.33 -3.47 2.67
CA GLU A 363 16.52 -4.19 3.67
C GLU A 363 16.60 -3.59 5.09
N ASP A 364 17.28 -2.46 5.28
CA ASP A 364 17.32 -1.72 6.53
C ASP A 364 16.25 -0.62 6.53
N VAL A 365 15.24 -0.76 7.40
CA VAL A 365 14.07 0.12 7.49
C VAL A 365 14.21 1.05 8.69
N ILE A 366 14.23 2.34 8.43
CA ILE A 366 14.26 3.39 9.47
C ILE A 366 12.95 4.17 9.60
N GLY A 367 11.97 3.90 8.75
CA GLY A 367 10.67 4.57 8.76
C GLY A 367 9.67 3.94 7.82
N ARG A 368 8.39 4.31 7.98
CA ARG A 368 7.28 3.87 7.14
C ARG A 368 6.31 5.04 6.90
N PRO A 369 6.31 5.66 5.73
CA PRO A 369 5.39 6.77 5.46
C PRO A 369 3.94 6.28 5.47
N ALA A 370 3.08 6.96 6.23
CA ALA A 370 1.70 6.56 6.43
C ALA A 370 0.68 7.50 5.77
N ASP A 371 0.90 8.80 5.87
CA ASP A 371 0.06 9.81 5.22
C ASP A 371 0.92 10.93 4.63
N VAL A 372 0.34 11.62 3.67
CA VAL A 372 0.95 12.78 3.02
C VAL A 372 -0.07 13.89 2.90
N LEU A 373 0.34 15.13 3.18
CA LEU A 373 -0.55 16.29 3.22
C LEU A 373 0.18 17.55 2.76
N GLN A 374 -0.46 18.38 1.95
CA GLN A 374 0.03 19.72 1.63
C GLN A 374 -0.52 20.74 2.62
N GLY A 375 0.36 21.51 3.24
CA GLY A 375 0.00 22.55 4.19
C GLY A 375 -0.45 23.85 3.53
N PRO A 376 -1.06 24.75 4.33
CA PRO A 376 -1.48 26.08 3.88
C PRO A 376 -0.31 26.98 3.51
N ASP A 377 0.90 26.62 3.89
CA ASP A 377 2.18 27.25 3.53
C ASP A 377 2.77 26.69 2.21
N GLY A 378 2.13 25.69 1.61
CA GLY A 378 2.58 24.98 0.41
C GLY A 378 3.64 23.90 0.67
N ALA A 379 4.09 23.73 1.91
CA ALA A 379 4.97 22.63 2.29
C ALA A 379 4.22 21.29 2.26
N ILE A 380 4.96 20.22 2.05
CA ILE A 380 4.44 18.84 2.12
C ILE A 380 4.82 18.26 3.47
N TYR A 381 3.87 17.63 4.13
CA TYR A 381 4.04 16.92 5.40
C TYR A 381 3.86 15.43 5.17
N VAL A 382 4.74 14.61 5.76
CA VAL A 382 4.70 13.14 5.67
C VAL A 382 4.77 12.58 7.08
N SER A 383 3.74 11.83 7.48
CA SER A 383 3.77 11.10 8.75
C SER A 383 4.46 9.76 8.59
N ASP A 384 5.19 9.37 9.62
CA ASP A 384 5.88 8.09 9.74
C ASP A 384 5.45 7.44 11.06
N ASP A 385 4.63 6.41 10.97
CA ASP A 385 4.06 5.74 12.14
C ASP A 385 5.02 4.75 12.81
N TYR A 386 6.13 4.45 12.13
CA TYR A 386 7.15 3.52 12.59
C TYR A 386 8.25 4.23 13.38
N ALA A 387 8.75 5.37 12.87
CA ALA A 387 9.69 6.23 13.59
C ALA A 387 9.00 7.21 14.56
N GLY A 388 7.69 7.40 14.44
CA GLY A 388 6.92 8.33 15.30
C GLY A 388 7.26 9.79 15.02
N VAL A 389 7.38 10.16 13.75
CA VAL A 389 7.81 11.50 13.33
C VAL A 389 6.92 12.06 12.23
N ILE A 390 7.01 13.37 12.03
CA ILE A 390 6.48 14.06 10.85
C ILE A 390 7.65 14.74 10.15
N TYR A 391 7.82 14.44 8.87
CA TYR A 391 8.73 15.17 8.00
C TYR A 391 8.00 16.32 7.32
N ARG A 392 8.72 17.44 7.07
CA ARG A 392 8.24 18.57 6.29
C ARG A 392 9.17 18.79 5.10
N LEU A 393 8.60 18.91 3.91
CA LEU A 393 9.32 19.25 2.69
C LEU A 393 8.89 20.63 2.24
N ARG A 394 9.79 21.60 2.35
CA ARG A 394 9.54 22.97 1.90
C ARG A 394 10.06 23.18 0.48
N PRO A 395 9.34 23.94 -0.36
CA PRO A 395 9.91 24.43 -1.62
C PRO A 395 11.24 25.17 -1.38
N GLY A 396 12.27 24.85 -2.15
CA GLY A 396 13.60 25.42 -1.98
C GLY A 396 14.67 24.66 -2.75
N GLU A 397 15.95 25.00 -2.52
CA GLU A 397 17.04 24.19 -3.06
C GLU A 397 17.01 22.79 -2.43
N ALA A 398 17.07 21.76 -3.27
CA ALA A 398 17.00 20.37 -2.84
C ALA A 398 18.12 20.03 -1.86
N SER A 399 17.78 19.40 -0.74
CA SER A 399 18.75 18.76 0.15
C SER A 399 18.89 17.29 -0.26
N GLY A 400 20.11 16.89 -0.58
CA GLY A 400 20.42 15.51 -0.98
C GLY A 400 20.41 15.26 -2.49
N ALA A 401 20.70 14.03 -2.89
CA ALA A 401 20.61 13.62 -4.29
C ALA A 401 19.13 13.42 -4.69
N PRO A 402 18.78 13.57 -5.97
CA PRO A 402 17.43 13.23 -6.44
C PRO A 402 17.13 11.75 -6.18
N PRO A 403 15.85 11.38 -6.02
CA PRO A 403 15.43 9.98 -5.90
C PRO A 403 15.94 9.13 -7.06
N ILE A 404 16.30 7.90 -6.77
CA ILE A 404 16.61 6.92 -7.81
C ILE A 404 15.26 6.47 -8.38
N PRO A 405 15.01 6.61 -9.70
CA PRO A 405 13.74 6.19 -10.28
C PRO A 405 13.45 4.74 -9.95
N SER A 406 12.23 4.46 -9.53
CA SER A 406 11.74 3.08 -9.38
C SER A 406 11.83 2.35 -10.72
N PRO A 407 12.15 1.06 -10.73
CA PRO A 407 11.91 0.24 -11.91
C PRO A 407 10.44 0.39 -12.33
N ALA A 408 10.20 0.73 -13.60
CA ALA A 408 8.84 0.90 -14.10
C ALA A 408 7.99 -0.33 -13.74
N VAL A 409 6.80 -0.09 -13.19
CA VAL A 409 5.78 -1.14 -13.04
C VAL A 409 5.49 -1.64 -14.44
N ARG A 410 5.73 -2.93 -14.72
CA ARG A 410 5.18 -3.52 -15.95
C ARG A 410 3.67 -3.63 -15.70
N PRO A 411 2.83 -3.00 -16.54
CA PRO A 411 1.40 -3.27 -16.48
C PRO A 411 1.17 -4.78 -16.64
N ALA A 412 0.31 -5.34 -15.81
CA ALA A 412 -0.09 -6.75 -15.90
C ALA A 412 -0.76 -7.08 -17.24
N SER A 413 -1.17 -6.07 -18.00
CA SER A 413 -1.79 -6.14 -19.33
C SER A 413 -0.96 -5.40 -20.40
N ALA A 414 0.34 -5.66 -20.50
CA ALA A 414 1.00 -5.30 -21.73
C ALA A 414 0.57 -6.31 -22.82
N THR A 415 -0.12 -5.83 -23.83
CA THR A 415 -0.31 -6.58 -25.10
C THR A 415 0.96 -7.30 -25.45
N LEU A 416 0.89 -8.65 -25.49
CA LEU A 416 1.97 -9.58 -25.66
C LEU A 416 2.93 -9.16 -26.79
N THR A 417 3.98 -8.43 -26.46
CA THR A 417 5.12 -8.27 -27.36
C THR A 417 6.02 -9.47 -27.09
N PRO A 418 6.31 -10.32 -28.09
CA PRO A 418 7.20 -11.47 -27.91
C PRO A 418 8.50 -11.02 -27.25
N ASP A 419 8.98 -11.78 -26.26
CA ASP A 419 10.23 -11.47 -25.55
C ASP A 419 11.35 -11.21 -26.60
N PRO A 420 11.96 -10.01 -26.61
CA PRO A 420 13.02 -9.69 -27.56
C PRO A 420 14.18 -10.70 -27.51
N ALA A 421 14.44 -11.30 -26.34
CA ALA A 421 15.44 -12.34 -26.18
C ALA A 421 15.03 -13.64 -26.88
N LEU A 422 13.74 -14.00 -26.83
CA LEU A 422 13.20 -15.17 -27.55
C LEU A 422 13.19 -14.93 -29.06
N ALA A 423 12.79 -13.73 -29.50
CA ALA A 423 12.76 -13.34 -30.92
C ALA A 423 14.16 -13.21 -31.54
N SER A 424 15.19 -12.89 -30.74
CA SER A 424 16.56 -12.71 -31.21
C SER A 424 17.36 -14.02 -31.29
N LEU A 425 16.82 -15.15 -30.85
CA LEU A 425 17.50 -16.45 -30.95
C LEU A 425 17.59 -16.90 -32.42
N ALA A 426 18.77 -17.33 -32.83
CA ALA A 426 18.93 -17.98 -34.13
C ALA A 426 18.02 -19.23 -34.22
N PRO A 427 17.34 -19.48 -35.35
CA PRO A 427 16.35 -20.56 -35.45
C PRO A 427 16.86 -21.94 -35.00
N ALA A 428 18.08 -22.33 -35.32
CA ALA A 428 18.67 -23.58 -34.87
C ALA A 428 18.86 -23.62 -33.33
N THR A 429 19.36 -22.52 -32.73
CA THR A 429 19.55 -22.42 -31.29
C THR A 429 18.20 -22.44 -30.52
N ARG A 430 17.20 -21.80 -31.10
CA ARG A 430 15.84 -21.82 -30.52
C ARG A 430 15.29 -23.24 -30.54
N GLN A 431 15.40 -23.95 -31.68
CA GLN A 431 14.93 -25.32 -31.82
C GLN A 431 15.64 -26.29 -30.85
N ASP A 432 16.96 -26.14 -30.68
CA ASP A 432 17.72 -26.95 -29.71
C ASP A 432 17.29 -26.71 -28.26
N LEU A 433 17.10 -25.44 -27.88
CA LEU A 433 16.62 -25.07 -26.55
C LEU A 433 15.18 -25.55 -26.31
N GLU A 434 14.28 -25.41 -27.28
CA GLU A 434 12.90 -25.91 -27.20
C GLU A 434 12.86 -27.43 -27.03
N ALA A 435 13.65 -28.17 -27.81
CA ALA A 435 13.74 -29.62 -27.68
C ALA A 435 14.30 -30.08 -26.34
N ARG A 436 15.37 -29.43 -25.84
CA ARG A 436 15.93 -29.68 -24.51
C ARG A 436 14.92 -29.34 -23.39
N GLY A 437 14.23 -28.19 -23.51
CA GLY A 437 13.20 -27.78 -22.60
C GLY A 437 12.01 -28.72 -22.52
N ALA A 438 11.57 -29.23 -23.67
CA ALA A 438 10.51 -30.26 -23.76
C ALA A 438 10.92 -31.56 -23.04
N ALA A 439 12.14 -32.00 -23.20
CA ALA A 439 12.69 -33.18 -22.54
C ALA A 439 12.74 -32.95 -20.99
N LEU A 440 13.13 -31.76 -20.53
CA LEU A 440 13.18 -31.38 -19.13
C LEU A 440 11.78 -31.29 -18.53
N PHE A 441 10.80 -30.75 -19.25
CA PHE A 441 9.39 -30.68 -18.85
C PHE A 441 8.83 -32.08 -18.59
N ALA A 442 9.11 -33.04 -19.48
CA ALA A 442 8.70 -34.43 -19.32
C ALA A 442 9.46 -35.13 -18.17
N ALA A 443 10.79 -34.95 -18.10
CA ALA A 443 11.63 -35.62 -17.10
C ALA A 443 11.30 -35.19 -15.65
N ASN A 444 10.88 -33.94 -15.45
CA ASN A 444 10.48 -33.41 -14.15
C ASN A 444 8.97 -33.53 -13.88
N ALA A 445 8.25 -34.28 -14.70
CA ALA A 445 6.81 -34.56 -14.57
C ALA A 445 5.94 -33.28 -14.42
N CYS A 446 6.33 -32.16 -15.04
CA CYS A 446 5.62 -30.87 -14.92
C CYS A 446 4.17 -30.96 -15.40
N GLY A 447 3.87 -31.85 -16.37
CA GLY A 447 2.52 -32.07 -16.87
C GLY A 447 1.55 -32.61 -15.82
N THR A 448 2.01 -33.28 -14.76
CA THR A 448 1.14 -33.82 -13.70
C THR A 448 0.42 -32.74 -12.88
N CYS A 449 0.93 -31.51 -12.91
CA CYS A 449 0.34 -30.36 -12.26
C CYS A 449 -0.13 -29.29 -13.26
N HIS A 450 0.35 -29.30 -14.50
CA HIS A 450 0.12 -28.22 -15.46
C HIS A 450 -0.68 -28.61 -16.72
N LEU A 451 -0.87 -29.89 -16.98
CA LEU A 451 -1.63 -30.35 -18.14
C LEU A 451 -2.84 -31.18 -17.68
N ALA A 452 -4.05 -30.74 -18.04
CA ALA A 452 -5.27 -31.39 -17.59
C ALA A 452 -5.39 -32.87 -17.98
N ASP A 453 -4.81 -33.24 -19.14
CA ASP A 453 -4.78 -34.63 -19.65
C ASP A 453 -3.71 -35.50 -18.97
N GLN A 454 -2.82 -34.93 -18.19
CA GLN A 454 -1.73 -35.61 -17.47
C GLN A 454 -1.83 -35.43 -15.94
N ALA A 455 -2.85 -34.70 -15.46
CA ALA A 455 -3.00 -34.40 -14.06
C ALA A 455 -3.07 -35.66 -13.19
N ALA A 456 -2.33 -35.67 -12.08
CA ALA A 456 -2.34 -36.76 -11.13
C ALA A 456 -3.74 -36.89 -10.45
N PRO A 457 -4.18 -38.08 -10.04
CA PRO A 457 -5.45 -38.21 -9.33
C PRO A 457 -5.54 -37.32 -8.09
N GLY A 458 -6.56 -36.46 -8.04
CA GLY A 458 -6.78 -35.54 -6.94
C GLY A 458 -6.02 -34.21 -7.04
N VAL A 459 -5.27 -33.98 -8.12
CA VAL A 459 -4.61 -32.71 -8.41
C VAL A 459 -5.46 -31.92 -9.41
N VAL A 460 -5.85 -30.71 -9.04
CA VAL A 460 -6.44 -29.76 -9.98
C VAL A 460 -5.32 -29.21 -10.83
N ALA A 461 -5.36 -29.44 -12.14
CA ALA A 461 -4.34 -28.92 -13.05
C ALA A 461 -4.34 -27.38 -13.01
N LYS A 462 -3.14 -26.79 -12.93
CA LYS A 462 -2.92 -25.35 -13.12
C LYS A 462 -2.42 -25.12 -14.54
N PRO A 463 -3.27 -24.70 -15.49
CA PRO A 463 -2.87 -24.52 -16.88
C PRO A 463 -1.73 -23.51 -17.01
N LEU A 464 -0.83 -23.76 -17.96
CA LEU A 464 0.20 -22.81 -18.38
C LEU A 464 -0.38 -22.02 -19.57
N GLU A 465 -0.87 -20.81 -19.30
CA GLU A 465 -1.48 -19.97 -20.33
C GLU A 465 -0.87 -18.57 -20.28
N ALA A 466 -0.74 -17.94 -21.45
CA ALA A 466 -0.25 -16.56 -21.60
C ALA A 466 1.07 -16.28 -20.85
N LEU A 467 1.99 -17.23 -20.85
CA LEU A 467 3.27 -17.09 -20.12
C LEU A 467 4.14 -15.96 -20.68
N GLY A 468 4.05 -15.66 -21.97
CA GLY A 468 4.76 -14.56 -22.61
C GLY A 468 4.35 -13.18 -22.10
N GLY A 469 3.12 -13.04 -21.58
CA GLY A 469 2.64 -11.84 -20.90
C GLY A 469 3.15 -11.68 -19.46
N LYS A 470 3.54 -12.80 -18.85
CA LYS A 470 3.95 -12.84 -17.42
C LYS A 470 5.46 -12.88 -17.25
N TYR A 471 6.17 -13.53 -18.17
CA TYR A 471 7.60 -13.82 -18.04
C TYR A 471 8.40 -13.50 -19.29
N THR A 472 9.65 -13.09 -19.10
CA THR A 472 10.70 -13.13 -20.10
C THR A 472 11.52 -14.41 -19.92
N VAL A 473 12.33 -14.80 -20.92
CA VAL A 473 13.28 -15.92 -20.78
C VAL A 473 14.13 -15.76 -19.52
N ALA A 474 14.62 -14.56 -19.24
CA ALA A 474 15.47 -14.30 -18.08
C ALA A 474 14.69 -14.44 -16.76
N SER A 475 13.49 -13.84 -16.65
CA SER A 475 12.70 -13.89 -15.43
C SER A 475 12.16 -15.30 -15.14
N LEU A 476 11.72 -16.04 -16.15
CA LEU A 476 11.29 -17.43 -15.99
C LEU A 476 12.45 -18.37 -15.63
N THR A 477 13.66 -18.13 -16.19
CA THR A 477 14.88 -18.86 -15.80
C THR A 477 15.22 -18.64 -14.31
N GLY A 478 15.00 -17.43 -13.79
CA GLY A 478 15.16 -17.10 -12.37
C GLY A 478 14.07 -17.71 -11.49
N PHE A 479 12.83 -17.76 -11.99
CA PHE A 479 11.67 -18.29 -11.26
C PHE A 479 11.86 -19.73 -10.79
N PHE A 480 12.54 -20.60 -11.57
CA PHE A 480 12.81 -21.98 -11.18
C PHE A 480 13.76 -22.13 -10.00
N LEU A 481 14.44 -21.08 -9.55
CA LEU A 481 15.24 -21.10 -8.32
C LEU A 481 14.40 -20.96 -7.06
N ALA A 482 13.25 -20.27 -7.18
CA ALA A 482 12.32 -20.04 -6.09
C ALA A 482 10.90 -19.99 -6.66
N PRO A 483 10.36 -21.12 -7.14
CA PRO A 483 9.01 -21.16 -7.70
C PRO A 483 7.96 -20.94 -6.61
N THR A 484 6.80 -20.44 -7.01
CA THR A 484 5.68 -20.27 -6.10
C THR A 484 5.12 -21.63 -5.66
N PRO A 485 4.99 -21.92 -4.35
CA PRO A 485 4.34 -23.13 -3.87
C PRO A 485 2.90 -23.27 -4.40
N PRO A 486 2.43 -24.49 -4.66
CA PRO A 486 3.03 -25.78 -4.34
C PRO A 486 4.02 -26.32 -5.38
N MET A 487 4.49 -25.52 -6.34
CA MET A 487 5.49 -25.94 -7.33
C MET A 487 6.82 -26.22 -6.61
N PRO A 488 7.39 -27.42 -6.78
CA PRO A 488 8.66 -27.77 -6.15
C PRO A 488 9.83 -27.01 -6.77
N VAL A 489 10.88 -26.78 -5.99
CA VAL A 489 12.16 -26.29 -6.50
C VAL A 489 12.87 -27.40 -7.25
N PHE A 490 13.35 -27.10 -8.45
CA PHE A 490 14.11 -28.04 -9.27
C PHE A 490 15.58 -27.62 -9.27
N ASP A 491 16.47 -28.51 -8.81
CA ASP A 491 17.92 -28.27 -8.85
C ASP A 491 18.45 -28.50 -10.26
N LEU A 492 18.17 -27.53 -11.14
CA LEU A 492 18.59 -27.56 -12.54
C LEU A 492 19.71 -26.55 -12.78
N PRO A 493 20.74 -26.90 -13.58
CA PRO A 493 21.74 -25.95 -14.08
C PRO A 493 21.07 -24.77 -14.81
N GLN A 494 21.72 -23.59 -14.79
CA GLN A 494 21.18 -22.37 -15.41
C GLN A 494 20.82 -22.58 -16.89
N GLU A 495 21.62 -23.34 -17.63
CA GLU A 495 21.35 -23.62 -19.06
C GLU A 495 20.11 -24.48 -19.24
N ASP A 496 19.80 -25.41 -18.32
CA ASP A 496 18.60 -26.26 -18.33
C ASP A 496 17.36 -25.46 -17.99
N ARG A 497 17.43 -24.60 -16.98
CA ARG A 497 16.36 -23.66 -16.66
C ARG A 497 16.07 -22.72 -17.83
N ARG A 498 17.11 -22.22 -18.51
CA ARG A 498 16.93 -21.39 -19.71
C ARG A 498 16.25 -22.17 -20.83
N ALA A 499 16.64 -23.41 -21.07
CA ALA A 499 16.03 -24.27 -22.10
C ALA A 499 14.56 -24.53 -21.78
N LEU A 500 14.24 -24.81 -20.51
CA LEU A 500 12.87 -24.98 -20.03
C LEU A 500 12.05 -23.70 -20.23
N SER A 501 12.61 -22.53 -19.91
CA SER A 501 11.96 -21.22 -20.12
C SER A 501 11.65 -20.95 -21.58
N VAL A 502 12.57 -21.21 -22.48
CA VAL A 502 12.38 -21.04 -23.94
C VAL A 502 11.27 -21.96 -24.44
N HIS A 503 11.24 -23.22 -24.00
CA HIS A 503 10.21 -24.18 -24.35
C HIS A 503 8.81 -23.73 -23.84
N LEU A 504 8.72 -23.30 -22.59
CA LEU A 504 7.45 -22.89 -21.99
C LEU A 504 6.90 -21.62 -22.65
N LEU A 505 7.73 -20.61 -22.87
CA LEU A 505 7.33 -19.38 -23.55
C LEU A 505 6.98 -19.57 -25.02
N GLY A 506 7.58 -20.55 -25.69
CA GLY A 506 7.25 -20.86 -27.08
C GLY A 506 6.04 -21.78 -27.27
N ARG A 507 5.62 -22.50 -26.21
CA ARG A 507 4.53 -23.46 -26.27
C ARG A 507 3.20 -22.92 -25.67
N PHE A 508 3.31 -22.03 -24.70
CA PHE A 508 2.17 -21.51 -23.93
C PHE A 508 2.10 -19.98 -24.03
N GLU A 509 2.23 -19.48 -25.28
CA GLU A 509 2.03 -18.07 -25.64
C GLU A 509 0.64 -17.58 -25.34
#